data_2628f9b4f85b47e24015dff62743c02e
#
_entry.id   2628f9b4f85b47e24015dff62743c02e
#
_cell.length_a   1.000
_cell.length_b   1.000
_cell.length_c   1.000
_cell.angle_alpha   90.00
_cell.angle_beta   90.00
_cell.angle_gamma   90.00
#
_symmetry.space_group_name_H-M   'P 1'
#
loop_
_entity.id
_entity.type
_entity.pdbx_description
1 polymer ?
#
loop_
_entity_poly.entity_id
_entity_poly.type
_entity_poly.pdbx_seq_one_letter_code
_entity_poly.pdbx_strand_id
1 'polypeptide(L)'
;MKDFDIVIIGGGCSGLSLAYQLEINSKLKGRSLAIIDNRDRYFRDKTWSFWKVNQHDFEDCVIKSWKQFSVNSKDGTLYKDCNKYPYQSIDSGLFYDKILNKLKQNKNIYFFKSKNEINTNSSIVFNSVPEISKTDDKLWQHFCGYEIETDKEFFDEEIMNLMDFDCDQKDSCLLYTSPSPRDWMVS
;
A
#
# COMPACT_ATOMS: atom_id res chain seq x y z
N MET A 1 -0.13 -28.33 16.14
CA MET A 1 0.12 -27.20 15.23
C MET A 1 0.48 -27.78 13.88
N LYS A 2 0.08 -27.12 12.79
CA LYS A 2 0.37 -27.56 11.42
C LYS A 2 1.68 -26.93 10.94
N ASP A 3 2.51 -27.70 10.23
CA ASP A 3 3.76 -27.23 9.64
C ASP A 3 3.51 -26.73 8.21
N PHE A 4 4.27 -25.70 7.81
CA PHE A 4 4.23 -25.09 6.49
C PHE A 4 5.64 -24.85 5.96
N ASP A 5 5.83 -24.99 4.65
CA ASP A 5 7.13 -24.75 4.02
C ASP A 5 7.49 -23.25 4.01
N ILE A 6 6.47 -22.42 3.79
CA ILE A 6 6.60 -20.95 3.73
C ILE A 6 5.55 -20.31 4.63
N VAL A 7 5.97 -19.32 5.39
CA VAL A 7 5.08 -18.52 6.25
C VAL A 7 5.30 -17.03 5.96
N ILE A 8 4.21 -16.32 5.73
CA ILE A 8 4.19 -14.86 5.60
C ILE A 8 3.43 -14.28 6.78
N ILE A 9 4.10 -13.47 7.58
CA ILE A 9 3.50 -12.76 8.71
C ILE A 9 3.17 -11.34 8.25
N GLY A 10 1.88 -10.98 8.27
CA GLY A 10 1.33 -9.75 7.76
C GLY A 10 0.70 -9.91 6.38
N GLY A 11 -0.62 -9.74 6.31
CA GLY A 11 -1.42 -9.76 5.08
C GLY A 11 -1.65 -8.36 4.51
N GLY A 12 -0.70 -7.43 4.68
CA GLY A 12 -0.70 -6.11 4.07
C GLY A 12 -0.23 -6.12 2.62
N CYS A 13 0.06 -4.93 2.09
CA CYS A 13 0.55 -4.77 0.72
C CYS A 13 1.76 -5.67 0.41
N SER A 14 2.79 -5.63 1.25
CA SER A 14 4.04 -6.39 1.03
C SER A 14 3.83 -7.91 1.11
N GLY A 15 3.17 -8.38 2.18
CA GLY A 15 2.96 -9.82 2.38
C GLY A 15 2.07 -10.45 1.32
N LEU A 16 0.96 -9.78 0.97
CA LEU A 16 0.06 -10.27 -0.07
C LEU A 16 0.68 -10.17 -1.47
N SER A 17 1.45 -9.12 -1.76
CA SER A 17 2.19 -9.03 -3.03
C SER A 17 3.19 -10.17 -3.17
N LEU A 18 3.95 -10.48 -2.11
CA LEU A 18 4.87 -11.62 -2.12
C LEU A 18 4.13 -12.94 -2.38
N ALA A 19 3.04 -13.20 -1.64
CA ALA A 19 2.24 -14.40 -1.84
C ALA A 19 1.71 -14.51 -3.28
N TYR A 20 1.20 -13.42 -3.82
CA TYR A 20 0.70 -13.34 -5.19
C TYR A 20 1.79 -13.64 -6.21
N GLN A 21 2.97 -13.02 -6.06
CA GLN A 21 4.11 -13.24 -6.96
C GLN A 21 4.62 -14.68 -6.90
N LEU A 22 4.66 -15.29 -5.72
CA LEU A 22 5.02 -16.70 -5.57
C LEU A 22 4.03 -17.62 -6.31
N GLU A 23 2.74 -17.31 -6.24
CA GLU A 23 1.70 -18.09 -6.89
C GLU A 23 1.70 -17.93 -8.41
N ILE A 24 1.63 -16.69 -8.93
CA ILE A 24 1.50 -16.46 -10.38
C ILE A 24 2.75 -16.90 -11.16
N ASN A 25 3.92 -16.84 -10.53
CA ASN A 25 5.18 -17.29 -11.12
C ASN A 25 5.51 -18.75 -10.82
N SER A 26 4.56 -19.53 -10.29
CA SER A 26 4.71 -20.96 -9.96
C SER A 26 5.94 -21.25 -9.05
N LYS A 27 6.30 -20.27 -8.18
CA LYS A 27 7.47 -20.41 -7.29
C LYS A 27 7.19 -21.27 -6.06
N LEU A 28 5.94 -21.53 -5.76
CA LEU A 28 5.59 -22.45 -4.67
C LEU A 28 6.03 -23.89 -4.96
N LYS A 29 5.97 -24.35 -6.19
CA LYS A 29 6.41 -25.71 -6.60
C LYS A 29 5.80 -26.83 -5.74
N GLY A 30 4.52 -26.72 -5.43
CA GLY A 30 3.79 -27.65 -4.58
C GLY A 30 3.98 -27.46 -3.07
N ARG A 31 4.84 -26.53 -2.64
CA ARG A 31 5.03 -26.19 -1.22
C ARG A 31 3.78 -25.54 -0.64
N SER A 32 3.59 -25.76 0.66
CA SER A 32 2.53 -25.14 1.43
C SER A 32 2.92 -23.72 1.87
N LEU A 33 1.95 -22.79 1.79
CA LEU A 33 2.09 -21.40 2.22
C LEU A 33 1.07 -21.06 3.29
N ALA A 34 1.51 -20.52 4.41
CA ALA A 34 0.63 -19.91 5.41
C ALA A 34 0.77 -18.39 5.38
N ILE A 35 -0.34 -17.68 5.38
CA ILE A 35 -0.42 -16.23 5.51
C ILE A 35 -1.11 -15.92 6.84
N ILE A 36 -0.46 -15.14 7.69
CA ILE A 36 -0.94 -14.78 9.03
C ILE A 36 -1.30 -13.31 9.06
N ASP A 37 -2.56 -13.00 9.30
CA ASP A 37 -3.03 -11.63 9.47
C ASP A 37 -4.23 -11.60 10.42
N ASN A 38 -4.19 -10.74 11.43
CA ASN A 38 -5.24 -10.65 12.45
C ASN A 38 -6.52 -9.94 11.98
N ARG A 39 -6.52 -9.32 10.80
CA ARG A 39 -7.69 -8.62 10.25
C ARG A 39 -8.83 -9.57 9.94
N ASP A 40 -10.04 -9.17 10.31
CA ASP A 40 -11.26 -9.95 10.01
C ASP A 40 -11.70 -9.78 8.57
N ARG A 41 -11.48 -8.61 8.02
CA ARG A 41 -11.90 -8.26 6.65
C ARG A 41 -10.83 -7.46 5.94
N TYR A 42 -10.76 -7.63 4.64
CA TYR A 42 -10.02 -6.81 3.71
C TYR A 42 -11.03 -5.90 3.01
N PHE A 43 -10.86 -4.61 3.15
CA PHE A 43 -11.72 -3.60 2.54
C PHE A 43 -10.86 -2.42 2.09
N ARG A 44 -11.46 -1.44 1.44
CA ARG A 44 -10.77 -0.24 1.00
C ARG A 44 -10.39 0.65 2.19
N ASP A 45 -9.29 0.30 2.87
CA ASP A 45 -8.80 0.95 4.08
C ASP A 45 -7.47 1.69 3.90
N LYS A 46 -6.85 1.56 2.73
CA LYS A 46 -5.55 2.15 2.40
C LYS A 46 -5.56 2.74 1.00
N THR A 47 -4.76 3.80 0.83
CA THR A 47 -4.38 4.32 -0.48
C THR A 47 -2.88 4.15 -0.62
N TRP A 48 -2.46 3.49 -1.68
CA TRP A 48 -1.05 3.33 -1.99
C TRP A 48 -0.74 4.03 -3.29
N SER A 49 0.25 4.91 -3.22
CA SER A 49 0.70 5.67 -4.38
C SER A 49 2.19 5.50 -4.58
N PHE A 50 2.61 5.45 -5.83
CA PHE A 50 4.00 5.19 -6.21
C PHE A 50 4.31 5.68 -7.62
N TRP A 51 5.61 5.84 -7.91
CA TRP A 51 6.08 6.12 -9.25
C TRP A 51 6.09 4.83 -10.08
N LYS A 52 5.39 4.83 -11.22
CA LYS A 52 5.38 3.69 -12.13
C LYS A 52 6.69 3.64 -12.91
N VAL A 53 7.67 2.92 -12.39
CA VAL A 53 8.97 2.71 -13.06
C VAL A 53 8.87 1.61 -14.11
N ASN A 54 8.11 0.54 -13.82
CA ASN A 54 7.89 -0.60 -14.69
C ASN A 54 6.40 -0.96 -14.76
N GLN A 55 6.02 -1.78 -15.74
CA GLN A 55 4.73 -2.45 -15.70
C GLN A 55 4.62 -3.37 -14.48
N HIS A 56 3.44 -3.46 -13.90
CA HIS A 56 3.18 -4.27 -12.72
C HIS A 56 1.83 -5.00 -12.85
N ASP A 57 1.65 -6.05 -12.06
CA ASP A 57 0.46 -6.91 -12.14
C ASP A 57 -0.83 -6.28 -11.58
N PHE A 58 -0.77 -5.03 -11.11
CA PHE A 58 -1.88 -4.32 -10.48
C PHE A 58 -2.37 -3.12 -11.30
N GLU A 59 -2.14 -3.10 -12.61
CA GLU A 59 -2.60 -2.02 -13.49
C GLU A 59 -4.13 -1.85 -13.46
N ASP A 60 -4.86 -2.94 -13.30
CA ASP A 60 -6.32 -2.97 -13.16
C ASP A 60 -6.84 -2.49 -11.79
N CYS A 61 -5.94 -2.27 -10.84
CA CYS A 61 -6.25 -1.66 -9.54
C CYS A 61 -5.94 -0.17 -9.50
N VAL A 62 -5.38 0.39 -10.59
CA VAL A 62 -5.03 1.81 -10.66
C VAL A 62 -6.30 2.63 -10.80
N ILE A 63 -6.48 3.60 -9.90
CA ILE A 63 -7.62 4.52 -9.90
C ILE A 63 -7.27 5.88 -10.49
N LYS A 64 -6.03 6.32 -10.37
CA LYS A 64 -5.54 7.55 -11.00
C LYS A 64 -4.06 7.43 -11.36
N SER A 65 -3.67 8.09 -12.43
CA SER A 65 -2.28 8.16 -12.90
C SER A 65 -2.00 9.58 -13.36
N TRP A 66 -1.07 10.26 -12.69
CA TRP A 66 -0.69 11.63 -13.02
C TRP A 66 0.62 11.65 -13.80
N LYS A 67 0.66 12.51 -14.79
CA LYS A 67 1.86 12.79 -15.61
C LYS A 67 2.53 14.10 -15.23
N GLN A 68 1.92 14.85 -14.30
CA GLN A 68 2.47 16.09 -13.76
C GLN A 68 2.24 16.12 -12.23
N PHE A 69 3.20 16.69 -11.53
CA PHE A 69 3.06 16.95 -10.09
C PHE A 69 3.53 18.36 -9.75
N SER A 70 3.08 18.84 -8.60
CA SER A 70 3.53 20.10 -8.02
C SER A 70 4.16 19.91 -6.65
N VAL A 71 5.05 20.82 -6.30
CA VAL A 71 5.57 21.01 -4.95
C VAL A 71 5.42 22.48 -4.61
N ASN A 72 4.70 22.78 -3.54
CA ASN A 72 4.47 24.12 -3.08
C ASN A 72 5.44 24.51 -1.96
N SER A 73 5.87 25.76 -1.93
CA SER A 73 6.72 26.36 -0.90
C SER A 73 6.41 27.85 -0.76
N LYS A 74 6.98 28.50 0.24
CA LYS A 74 6.84 29.96 0.46
C LYS A 74 7.33 30.81 -0.71
N ASP A 75 8.27 30.25 -1.52
CA ASP A 75 8.84 30.92 -2.69
C ASP A 75 8.00 30.70 -3.95
N GLY A 76 6.96 29.89 -3.88
CA GLY A 76 6.06 29.57 -4.98
C GLY A 76 5.91 28.07 -5.26
N THR A 77 5.14 27.77 -6.28
CA THR A 77 4.81 26.39 -6.68
C THR A 77 5.65 25.96 -7.87
N LEU A 78 6.32 24.85 -7.71
CA LEU A 78 7.07 24.17 -8.77
C LEU A 78 6.22 23.08 -9.42
N TYR A 79 6.06 23.15 -10.74
CA TYR A 79 5.39 22.10 -11.53
C TYR A 79 6.43 21.29 -12.30
N LYS A 80 6.26 19.97 -12.33
CA LYS A 80 7.16 19.04 -13.05
C LYS A 80 6.37 17.96 -13.77
N ASP A 81 6.79 17.70 -15.00
CA ASP A 81 6.32 16.54 -15.76
C ASP A 81 6.99 15.26 -15.29
N CYS A 82 6.20 14.21 -15.21
CA CYS A 82 6.64 12.86 -14.85
C CYS A 82 6.18 11.82 -15.89
N ASN A 83 6.08 12.20 -17.14
CA ASN A 83 5.60 11.35 -18.24
C ASN A 83 6.33 10.01 -18.35
N LYS A 84 7.65 10.00 -18.08
CA LYS A 84 8.45 8.77 -18.14
C LYS A 84 8.10 7.80 -17.00
N TYR A 85 7.80 8.34 -15.82
CA TYR A 85 7.45 7.59 -14.61
C TYR A 85 6.23 8.24 -13.96
N PRO A 86 5.02 7.99 -14.48
CA PRO A 86 3.80 8.57 -13.92
C PRO A 86 3.64 8.21 -12.45
N TYR A 87 3.08 9.11 -11.67
CA TYR A 87 2.69 8.81 -10.30
C TYR A 87 1.32 8.17 -10.32
N GLN A 88 1.19 6.98 -9.73
CA GLN A 88 -0.04 6.21 -9.74
C GLN A 88 -0.55 5.98 -8.34
N SER A 89 -1.86 5.88 -8.22
CA SER A 89 -2.54 5.45 -7.00
C SER A 89 -3.39 4.23 -7.29
N ILE A 90 -3.33 3.24 -6.41
CA ILE A 90 -4.11 2.00 -6.50
C ILE A 90 -5.14 1.91 -5.37
N ASP A 91 -6.27 1.33 -5.70
CA ASP A 91 -7.32 1.01 -4.75
C ASP A 91 -6.97 -0.25 -3.96
N SER A 92 -6.95 -0.14 -2.62
CA SER A 92 -6.63 -1.28 -1.77
C SER A 92 -7.70 -2.37 -1.80
N GLY A 93 -8.96 -2.01 -1.99
CA GLY A 93 -10.05 -2.98 -2.11
C GLY A 93 -9.88 -3.85 -3.35
N LEU A 94 -9.69 -3.23 -4.53
CA LEU A 94 -9.43 -3.94 -5.78
C LEU A 94 -8.16 -4.81 -5.69
N PHE A 95 -7.11 -4.28 -5.07
CA PHE A 95 -5.88 -5.01 -4.84
C PHE A 95 -6.10 -6.26 -3.97
N TYR A 96 -6.81 -6.12 -2.85
CA TYR A 96 -7.12 -7.25 -1.97
C TYR A 96 -7.98 -8.29 -2.68
N ASP A 97 -9.03 -7.86 -3.36
CA ASP A 97 -9.94 -8.76 -4.07
C ASP A 97 -9.21 -9.56 -5.14
N LYS A 98 -8.39 -8.90 -5.96
CA LYS A 98 -7.58 -9.55 -6.98
C LYS A 98 -6.68 -10.65 -6.40
N ILE A 99 -5.91 -10.30 -5.38
CA ILE A 99 -4.95 -11.22 -4.77
C ILE A 99 -5.67 -12.37 -4.07
N LEU A 100 -6.63 -12.06 -3.20
CA LEU A 100 -7.32 -13.08 -2.42
C LEU A 100 -8.10 -14.06 -3.30
N ASN A 101 -8.74 -13.57 -4.37
CA ASN A 101 -9.41 -14.43 -5.33
C ASN A 101 -8.43 -15.39 -6.01
N LYS A 102 -7.23 -14.92 -6.34
CA LYS A 102 -6.19 -15.79 -6.92
C LYS A 102 -5.66 -16.80 -5.91
N LEU A 103 -5.27 -16.36 -4.72
CA LEU A 103 -4.64 -17.22 -3.72
C LEU A 103 -5.59 -18.29 -3.18
N LYS A 104 -6.87 -18.00 -3.03
CA LYS A 104 -7.90 -18.96 -2.56
C LYS A 104 -8.14 -20.14 -3.52
N GLN A 105 -7.73 -20.03 -4.78
CA GLN A 105 -7.83 -21.12 -5.76
C GLN A 105 -6.79 -22.22 -5.52
N ASN A 106 -5.68 -21.90 -4.85
CA ASN A 106 -4.63 -22.85 -4.55
C ASN A 106 -4.85 -23.53 -3.19
N LYS A 107 -5.09 -24.84 -3.19
CA LYS A 107 -5.36 -25.64 -1.98
C LYS A 107 -4.18 -25.74 -1.02
N ASN A 108 -2.96 -25.34 -1.45
CA ASN A 108 -1.77 -25.32 -0.62
C ASN A 108 -1.52 -23.97 0.05
N ILE A 109 -2.43 -22.99 -0.13
CA ILE A 109 -2.35 -21.68 0.53
C ILE A 109 -3.41 -21.57 1.62
N TYR A 110 -2.96 -21.20 2.82
CA TYR A 110 -3.79 -21.17 4.02
C TYR A 110 -3.70 -19.80 4.68
N PHE A 111 -4.80 -19.36 5.29
CA PHE A 111 -4.90 -18.10 6.01
C PHE A 111 -5.17 -18.35 7.49
N PHE A 112 -4.43 -17.66 8.35
CA PHE A 112 -4.53 -17.77 9.80
C PHE A 112 -4.65 -16.40 10.45
N LYS A 113 -5.27 -16.34 11.62
CA LYS A 113 -5.42 -15.10 12.40
C LYS A 113 -4.24 -14.87 13.33
N SER A 114 -3.63 -15.94 13.80
CA SER A 114 -2.57 -15.88 14.80
C SER A 114 -1.42 -16.82 14.46
N LYS A 115 -0.20 -16.39 14.79
CA LYS A 115 1.01 -17.22 14.73
C LYS A 115 0.93 -18.45 15.62
N ASN A 116 0.13 -18.40 16.69
CA ASN A 116 -0.04 -19.51 17.62
C ASN A 116 -0.78 -20.73 17.03
N GLU A 117 -1.39 -20.57 15.85
CA GLU A 117 -2.11 -21.65 15.18
C GLU A 117 -1.19 -22.59 14.39
N ILE A 118 0.03 -22.17 14.12
CA ILE A 118 0.98 -22.90 13.28
C ILE A 118 2.34 -23.09 13.96
N ASN A 119 3.12 -24.06 13.46
CA ASN A 119 4.52 -24.22 13.82
C ASN A 119 5.41 -23.61 12.72
N THR A 120 6.35 -22.76 13.12
CA THR A 120 7.26 -22.06 12.18
C THR A 120 8.70 -22.54 12.23
N ASN A 121 9.03 -23.57 13.03
CA ASN A 121 10.43 -23.96 13.31
C ASN A 121 11.20 -24.43 12.06
N SER A 122 10.51 -25.05 11.10
CA SER A 122 11.08 -25.56 9.85
C SER A 122 10.67 -24.75 8.61
N SER A 123 10.01 -23.62 8.80
CA SER A 123 9.48 -22.80 7.71
C SER A 123 10.47 -21.74 7.25
N ILE A 124 10.39 -21.36 5.97
CA ILE A 124 10.93 -20.09 5.49
C ILE A 124 9.96 -18.99 5.88
N VAL A 125 10.36 -18.11 6.78
CA VAL A 125 9.49 -17.06 7.34
C VAL A 125 9.80 -15.71 6.73
N PHE A 126 8.81 -15.05 6.18
CA PHE A 126 8.82 -13.65 5.77
C PHE A 126 7.97 -12.83 6.73
N ASN A 127 8.58 -11.88 7.43
CA ASN A 127 7.88 -10.99 8.35
C ASN A 127 7.73 -9.60 7.71
N SER A 128 6.50 -9.22 7.35
CA SER A 128 6.17 -7.90 6.81
C SER A 128 5.57 -6.96 7.87
N VAL A 129 5.53 -7.39 9.13
CA VAL A 129 5.10 -6.56 10.25
C VAL A 129 6.35 -5.98 10.93
N PRO A 130 6.50 -4.66 10.98
CA PRO A 130 7.66 -4.05 11.60
C PRO A 130 7.68 -4.32 13.11
N GLU A 131 8.81 -4.79 13.62
CA GLU A 131 9.06 -4.86 15.05
C GLU A 131 9.62 -3.52 15.53
N ILE A 132 8.85 -2.82 16.34
CA ILE A 132 9.21 -1.50 16.84
C ILE A 132 9.73 -1.65 18.26
N SER A 133 11.04 -1.48 18.45
CA SER A 133 11.64 -1.37 19.78
C SER A 133 11.36 0.01 20.38
N LYS A 134 10.97 0.05 21.67
CA LYS A 134 10.75 1.31 22.39
C LYS A 134 12.06 2.02 22.78
N THR A 135 13.18 1.35 22.64
CA THR A 135 14.50 1.83 23.12
C THR A 135 15.37 2.46 22.03
N ASP A 136 14.93 2.43 20.77
CA ASP A 136 15.71 3.00 19.68
C ASP A 136 15.40 4.49 19.54
N ASP A 137 16.43 5.32 19.37
CA ASP A 137 16.31 6.72 18.96
C ASP A 137 15.73 6.77 17.53
N LYS A 138 14.42 6.93 17.42
CA LYS A 138 13.68 6.94 16.15
C LYS A 138 12.93 8.23 15.99
N LEU A 139 12.96 8.76 14.79
CA LEU A 139 12.01 9.78 14.37
C LEU A 139 10.72 9.11 13.94
N TRP A 140 9.62 9.54 14.51
CA TRP A 140 8.30 9.09 14.16
C TRP A 140 7.68 10.03 13.13
N GLN A 141 7.20 9.46 12.04
CA GLN A 141 6.41 10.20 11.08
C GLN A 141 4.95 9.78 11.24
N HIS A 142 4.12 10.73 11.66
CA HIS A 142 2.68 10.54 11.81
C HIS A 142 1.96 11.19 10.65
N PHE A 143 1.02 10.45 10.07
CA PHE A 143 0.14 10.95 9.03
C PHE A 143 -1.29 11.01 9.57
N CYS A 144 -1.92 12.16 9.38
CA CYS A 144 -3.34 12.34 9.60
C CYS A 144 -3.88 13.14 8.41
N GLY A 145 -4.95 12.70 7.81
CA GLY A 145 -5.58 13.36 6.67
C GLY A 145 -7.09 13.27 6.74
N TYR A 146 -7.73 14.17 6.00
CA TYR A 146 -9.16 14.17 5.79
C TYR A 146 -9.43 13.80 4.33
N GLU A 147 -10.41 12.96 4.12
CA GLU A 147 -11.04 12.79 2.82
C GLU A 147 -12.18 13.80 2.74
N ILE A 148 -12.12 14.70 1.78
CA ILE A 148 -13.10 15.77 1.61
C ILE A 148 -13.79 15.64 0.26
N GLU A 149 -15.05 15.97 0.24
CA GLU A 149 -15.86 16.09 -0.95
C GLU A 149 -16.24 17.56 -1.12
N THR A 150 -16.11 18.10 -2.33
CA THR A 150 -16.41 19.49 -2.62
C THR A 150 -17.57 19.58 -3.59
N ASP A 151 -18.41 20.59 -3.44
CA ASP A 151 -19.58 20.87 -4.31
C ASP A 151 -19.19 21.57 -5.62
N LYS A 152 -17.93 21.91 -5.78
CA LYS A 152 -17.35 22.57 -6.98
C LYS A 152 -15.97 22.01 -7.25
N GLU A 153 -15.56 22.07 -8.51
CA GLU A 153 -14.19 21.81 -8.91
C GLU A 153 -13.25 22.81 -8.21
N PHE A 154 -12.44 22.30 -7.29
CA PHE A 154 -11.51 23.09 -6.50
C PHE A 154 -10.06 22.75 -6.81
N PHE A 155 -9.81 21.48 -7.18
CA PHE A 155 -8.49 20.96 -7.46
C PHE A 155 -8.32 20.68 -8.94
N ASP A 156 -7.10 20.78 -9.44
CA ASP A 156 -6.75 20.33 -10.79
C ASP A 156 -6.50 18.82 -10.77
N GLU A 157 -7.36 18.05 -11.40
CA GLU A 157 -7.28 16.59 -11.45
C GLU A 157 -6.05 16.06 -12.20
N GLU A 158 -5.49 16.84 -13.09
CA GLU A 158 -4.36 16.43 -13.92
C GLU A 158 -3.02 16.61 -13.20
N ILE A 159 -3.01 17.37 -12.11
CA ILE A 159 -1.81 17.70 -11.36
C ILE A 159 -1.86 17.09 -9.97
N MET A 160 -0.91 16.22 -9.66
CA MET A 160 -0.72 15.71 -8.32
C MET A 160 0.03 16.74 -7.48
N ASN A 161 -0.60 17.32 -6.47
CA ASN A 161 0.12 18.14 -5.49
C ASN A 161 0.88 17.23 -4.52
N LEU A 162 2.15 16.96 -4.78
CA LEU A 162 2.93 15.95 -4.08
C LEU A 162 3.29 16.37 -2.66
N MET A 163 3.65 17.63 -2.47
CA MET A 163 4.06 18.20 -1.18
C MET A 163 3.69 19.67 -1.11
N ASP A 164 3.25 20.09 0.07
CA ASP A 164 3.07 21.50 0.40
C ASP A 164 3.93 21.84 1.64
N PHE A 165 4.95 22.67 1.43
CA PHE A 165 5.84 23.17 2.48
C PHE A 165 5.46 24.58 2.95
N ASP A 166 4.45 25.22 2.34
CA ASP A 166 3.94 26.52 2.78
C ASP A 166 2.94 26.37 3.93
N CYS A 167 3.44 25.81 5.02
CA CYS A 167 2.69 25.60 6.25
C CYS A 167 3.48 26.09 7.46
N ASP A 168 2.78 26.34 8.57
CA ASP A 168 3.44 26.76 9.82
C ASP A 168 4.25 25.60 10.42
N GLN A 169 5.56 25.81 10.55
CA GLN A 169 6.51 24.81 11.05
C GLN A 169 7.15 25.25 12.39
N LYS A 170 6.59 26.24 13.07
CA LYS A 170 7.22 26.84 14.27
C LYS A 170 7.32 25.87 15.44
N ASP A 171 6.29 25.05 15.64
CA ASP A 171 6.20 24.16 16.81
C ASP A 171 6.39 22.68 16.47
N SER A 172 6.36 22.30 15.18
CA SER A 172 6.52 20.93 14.70
C SER A 172 6.79 20.90 13.20
N CYS A 173 7.40 19.82 12.73
CA CYS A 173 7.53 19.58 11.29
C CYS A 173 6.18 19.11 10.73
N LEU A 174 5.35 20.06 10.29
CA LEU A 174 4.10 19.77 9.57
C LEU A 174 4.39 19.83 8.07
N LEU A 175 3.97 18.78 7.38
CA LEU A 175 3.96 18.71 5.93
C LEU A 175 2.52 18.38 5.51
N TYR A 176 1.93 19.25 4.71
CA TYR A 176 0.68 18.91 4.05
C TYR A 176 1.00 18.13 2.78
N THR A 177 0.39 16.96 2.67
CA THR A 177 0.38 16.18 1.46
C THR A 177 -0.98 16.31 0.80
N SER A 178 -0.96 16.15 -0.43
CA SER A 178 -2.00 16.31 -1.40
C SER A 178 -3.26 15.50 -1.23
N PRO A 179 -4.34 15.95 -1.86
CA PRO A 179 -5.57 15.18 -2.00
C PRO A 179 -5.28 13.79 -2.58
N SER A 180 -5.88 12.79 -1.96
CA SER A 180 -5.94 11.43 -2.51
C SER A 180 -6.92 11.40 -3.68
N PRO A 181 -6.74 10.51 -4.68
CA PRO A 181 -7.74 10.32 -5.75
C PRO A 181 -9.17 10.02 -5.27
N ARG A 182 -9.33 9.70 -4.00
CA ARG A 182 -10.66 9.55 -3.39
C ARG A 182 -11.46 10.85 -3.35
N ASP A 183 -10.77 11.98 -3.33
CA ASP A 183 -11.39 13.30 -3.25
C ASP A 183 -12.20 13.63 -4.51
N TRP A 184 -12.05 12.81 -5.57
CA TRP A 184 -12.67 12.98 -6.88
C TRP A 184 -13.81 12.01 -7.19
N MET A 185 -14.03 11.01 -6.34
CA MET A 185 -15.13 10.08 -6.56
C MET A 185 -16.41 10.62 -5.96
N VAL A 186 -16.93 11.64 -6.61
CA VAL A 186 -18.33 12.01 -6.51
C VAL A 186 -19.04 11.41 -7.71
N SER A 187 -19.99 10.58 -7.42
CA SER A 187 -20.88 9.88 -8.36
C SER A 187 -21.63 10.78 -9.29
#